data_729184a828fb466e03dd40a5be11d72b
#
_entry.id   729184a828fb466e03dd40a5be11d72b
#
_cell.length_a   1.000
_cell.length_b   1.000
_cell.length_c   1.000
_cell.angle_alpha   90.00
_cell.angle_beta   90.00
_cell.angle_gamma   90.00
#
_symmetry.space_group_name_H-M   'P 1'
#
loop_
_entity.id
_entity.type
_entity.pdbx_description
1 polymer ?
#
loop_
_entity_poly.entity_id
_entity_poly.type
_entity_poly.pdbx_seq_one_letter_code
_entity_poly.pdbx_strand_id
1 'polypeptide(L)'
;VGLIFAILSRTSLGNVQIFESKEHDSTNQDNRALALSNGSRLILEEIRVWDRLEKKITKIKKIHTSQAGSFGRTMLDTEEFNEESLGYIISYGDLMGALQEEVECIRNVKISYETKVTKCMDEKPSLNLTLQTKNKTKKFKSEFVVLADGSTEGIEGLELNKKIKHFNHAAIVTKVLSEIPHRNIAYERFTSNGPIALLPNKEDKFSLVWTGPLKFIEDLKKLNDECFLSQLHESFGDRVGSFEECEKRISFDLKQTHVEVMHSNIVALGNASQTMHPVAGQGLNTGFKDAYKLSQSLRDDLNTKNLETLINDYKQSRVSERKKILGFTELLVKSFSNDLVGFKKARGYALTLLDISRPIKQSFVRKMSYGE
;
A
#
# COMPACT_ATOMS: atom_id res chain seq x y z
N VAL A 1 6.11 -5.44 4.57
CA VAL A 1 5.20 -5.84 5.66
C VAL A 1 5.85 -6.93 6.52
N GLY A 2 6.40 -7.99 5.93
CA GLY A 2 7.07 -9.07 6.66
C GLY A 2 8.25 -8.57 7.51
N LEU A 3 9.13 -7.72 6.96
CA LEU A 3 10.25 -7.12 7.71
C LEU A 3 9.74 -6.28 8.90
N ILE A 4 8.71 -5.46 8.69
CA ILE A 4 8.12 -4.65 9.76
C ILE A 4 7.57 -5.54 10.88
N PHE A 5 6.83 -6.60 10.54
CA PHE A 5 6.35 -7.56 11.52
C PHE A 5 7.50 -8.20 12.29
N ALA A 6 8.55 -8.65 11.60
CA ALA A 6 9.71 -9.28 12.23
C ALA A 6 10.43 -8.34 13.21
N ILE A 7 10.63 -7.06 12.83
CA ILE A 7 11.25 -6.05 13.69
C ILE A 7 10.37 -5.76 14.92
N LEU A 8 9.06 -5.57 14.71
CA LEU A 8 8.11 -5.30 15.81
C LEU A 8 8.04 -6.47 16.80
N SER A 9 8.15 -7.71 16.31
CA SER A 9 8.00 -8.92 17.12
C SER A 9 9.32 -9.41 17.75
N ARG A 10 10.44 -8.69 17.58
CA ARG A 10 11.79 -9.08 18.07
C ARG A 10 11.86 -9.37 19.57
N THR A 11 11.00 -8.73 20.36
CA THR A 11 10.97 -8.91 21.84
C THR A 11 9.96 -9.95 22.28
N SER A 12 8.95 -10.25 21.48
CA SER A 12 7.85 -11.18 21.83
C SER A 12 8.11 -12.60 21.33
N LEU A 13 8.87 -12.74 20.24
CA LEU A 13 9.22 -14.02 19.64
C LEU A 13 10.68 -14.36 19.90
N GLY A 14 10.98 -15.64 20.18
CA GLY A 14 12.32 -16.11 20.46
C GLY A 14 13.27 -15.94 19.27
N ASN A 15 13.01 -16.64 18.18
CA ASN A 15 13.79 -16.57 16.94
C ASN A 15 12.84 -16.35 15.76
N VAL A 16 13.15 -15.36 14.93
CA VAL A 16 12.41 -15.07 13.71
C VAL A 16 13.28 -15.36 12.50
N GLN A 17 12.82 -16.27 11.63
CA GLN A 17 13.49 -16.59 10.38
C GLN A 17 12.65 -16.08 9.21
N ILE A 18 13.24 -15.24 8.38
CA ILE A 18 12.62 -14.71 7.16
C ILE A 18 13.20 -15.48 5.97
N PHE A 19 12.33 -15.97 5.09
CA PHE A 19 12.71 -16.59 3.83
C PHE A 19 12.30 -15.67 2.69
N GLU A 20 13.28 -15.17 1.93
CA GLU A 20 13.09 -14.31 0.78
C GLU A 20 13.58 -15.02 -0.48
N SER A 21 12.70 -15.11 -1.47
CA SER A 21 13.03 -15.82 -2.73
C SER A 21 13.97 -15.04 -3.64
N LYS A 22 14.05 -13.73 -3.47
CA LYS A 22 14.92 -12.84 -4.24
C LYS A 22 16.32 -12.77 -3.63
N GLU A 23 17.25 -12.27 -4.42
CA GLU A 23 18.60 -11.92 -3.96
C GLU A 23 18.53 -10.70 -3.00
N HIS A 24 19.54 -10.58 -2.15
CA HIS A 24 19.78 -9.35 -1.37
C HIS A 24 19.77 -8.15 -2.32
N ASP A 25 19.59 -6.99 -2.00
CA ASP A 25 19.65 -5.77 -2.83
C ASP A 25 18.83 -5.74 -4.14
N SER A 26 18.18 -6.83 -4.52
CA SER A 26 17.39 -6.91 -5.76
C SER A 26 16.27 -5.87 -5.84
N THR A 27 15.87 -5.28 -4.72
CA THR A 27 14.81 -4.27 -4.63
C THR A 27 15.33 -2.85 -4.44
N ASN A 28 16.64 -2.65 -4.21
CA ASN A 28 17.21 -1.34 -3.90
C ASN A 28 17.10 -0.33 -5.04
N GLN A 29 17.02 -0.79 -6.28
CA GLN A 29 16.83 0.04 -7.47
C GLN A 29 15.36 0.27 -7.85
N ASP A 30 14.42 -0.27 -7.06
CA ASP A 30 13.00 -0.11 -7.35
C ASP A 30 12.51 1.30 -6.97
N ASN A 31 12.42 2.17 -7.95
CA ASN A 31 12.06 3.57 -7.80
C ASN A 31 10.55 3.84 -7.79
N ARG A 32 9.70 2.79 -7.69
CA ARG A 32 8.25 2.98 -7.56
C ARG A 32 7.95 3.78 -6.31
N ALA A 33 7.12 4.81 -6.46
CA ALA A 33 6.70 5.65 -5.35
C ALA A 33 5.67 4.92 -4.49
N LEU A 34 5.85 5.03 -3.18
CA LEU A 34 4.93 4.57 -2.15
C LEU A 34 4.42 5.77 -1.38
N ALA A 35 3.12 5.82 -1.12
CA ALA A 35 2.51 6.83 -0.26
C ALA A 35 2.35 6.26 1.17
N LEU A 36 3.03 6.88 2.12
CA LEU A 36 2.94 6.55 3.54
C LEU A 36 2.01 7.52 4.27
N SER A 37 1.13 6.99 5.11
CA SER A 37 0.32 7.78 6.02
C SER A 37 1.10 8.17 7.29
N ASN A 38 0.58 9.12 8.06
CA ASN A 38 1.15 9.46 9.38
C ASN A 38 1.15 8.25 10.33
N GLY A 39 0.12 7.40 10.29
CA GLY A 39 0.11 6.16 11.06
C GLY A 39 1.24 5.20 10.67
N SER A 40 1.57 5.10 9.37
CA SER A 40 2.72 4.31 8.93
C SER A 40 4.06 4.93 9.34
N ARG A 41 4.16 6.26 9.35
CA ARG A 41 5.33 6.97 9.90
C ARG A 41 5.58 6.60 11.36
N LEU A 42 4.54 6.68 12.20
CA LEU A 42 4.66 6.33 13.63
C LEU A 42 5.16 4.90 13.84
N ILE A 43 4.69 3.95 13.03
CA ILE A 43 5.19 2.56 13.07
C ILE A 43 6.69 2.51 12.70
N LEU A 44 7.11 3.23 11.66
CA LEU A 44 8.51 3.29 11.25
C LEU A 44 9.41 3.97 12.28
N GLU A 45 8.89 4.96 13.02
CA GLU A 45 9.57 5.58 14.17
C GLU A 45 9.76 4.59 15.33
N GLU A 46 8.70 3.85 15.71
CA GLU A 46 8.76 2.83 16.77
C GLU A 46 9.82 1.77 16.50
N ILE A 47 9.99 1.39 15.23
CA ILE A 47 11.01 0.43 14.81
C ILE A 47 12.37 1.08 14.45
N ARG A 48 12.55 2.38 14.69
CA ARG A 48 13.80 3.13 14.45
C ARG A 48 14.28 3.17 13.00
N VAL A 49 13.36 3.03 12.06
CA VAL A 49 13.67 3.08 10.61
C VAL A 49 13.46 4.48 10.04
N TRP A 50 12.59 5.30 10.68
CA TRP A 50 12.20 6.60 10.14
C TRP A 50 13.37 7.56 9.93
N ASP A 51 14.29 7.67 10.87
CA ASP A 51 15.43 8.59 10.81
C ASP A 51 16.33 8.32 9.58
N ARG A 52 16.45 7.05 9.16
CA ARG A 52 17.18 6.67 7.95
C ARG A 52 16.47 7.10 6.66
N LEU A 53 15.16 7.33 6.74
CA LEU A 53 14.32 7.69 5.60
C LEU A 53 14.08 9.19 5.47
N GLU A 54 14.27 9.98 6.52
CA GLU A 54 13.86 11.39 6.59
C GLU A 54 14.40 12.24 5.42
N LYS A 55 15.64 12.00 5.01
CA LYS A 55 16.27 12.70 3.87
C LYS A 55 15.86 12.16 2.51
N LYS A 56 15.15 11.04 2.49
CA LYS A 56 14.76 10.32 1.27
C LYS A 56 13.27 10.46 0.94
N ILE A 57 12.50 11.04 1.84
CA ILE A 57 11.06 11.24 1.67
C ILE A 57 10.74 12.60 1.04
N THR A 58 9.57 12.68 0.39
CA THR A 58 8.92 13.93 0.00
C THR A 58 7.64 14.09 0.80
N LYS A 59 7.52 15.19 1.57
CA LYS A 59 6.31 15.49 2.38
C LYS A 59 5.17 15.94 1.48
N ILE A 60 3.96 15.51 1.77
CA ILE A 60 2.74 16.05 1.16
C ILE A 60 2.18 17.11 2.12
N LYS A 61 2.26 18.38 1.72
CA LYS A 61 1.75 19.49 2.51
C LYS A 61 0.30 19.81 2.19
N LYS A 62 -0.09 19.60 0.92
CA LYS A 62 -1.46 19.86 0.45
C LYS A 62 -1.96 18.71 -0.41
N ILE A 63 -3.26 18.44 -0.33
CA ILE A 63 -3.91 17.49 -1.23
C ILE A 63 -5.06 18.22 -1.93
N HIS A 64 -4.96 18.33 -3.25
CA HIS A 64 -5.98 18.93 -4.08
C HIS A 64 -6.80 17.85 -4.77
N THR A 65 -8.06 17.71 -4.37
CA THR A 65 -9.00 16.79 -4.99
C THR A 65 -10.00 17.56 -5.86
N SER A 66 -10.20 17.12 -7.10
CA SER A 66 -11.11 17.76 -8.05
C SER A 66 -11.73 16.77 -9.02
N GLN A 67 -12.80 17.19 -9.70
CA GLN A 67 -13.45 16.41 -10.74
C GLN A 67 -13.40 17.16 -12.07
N ALA A 68 -13.08 16.43 -13.15
CA ALA A 68 -13.13 16.97 -14.52
C ALA A 68 -14.58 17.29 -14.93
N GLY A 69 -14.79 18.47 -15.53
CA GLY A 69 -16.10 18.89 -15.99
C GLY A 69 -17.11 19.17 -14.88
N SER A 70 -16.66 19.44 -13.64
CA SER A 70 -17.49 19.81 -12.50
C SER A 70 -16.84 20.91 -11.67
N PHE A 71 -17.65 21.67 -10.92
CA PHE A 71 -17.18 22.76 -10.06
C PHE A 71 -16.62 22.30 -8.71
N GLY A 72 -16.89 21.04 -8.29
CA GLY A 72 -16.47 20.53 -6.97
C GLY A 72 -14.95 20.33 -6.87
N ARG A 73 -14.38 20.97 -5.86
CA ARG A 73 -12.98 20.77 -5.46
C ARG A 73 -12.87 20.81 -3.93
N THR A 74 -11.84 20.20 -3.39
CA THR A 74 -11.44 20.39 -2.00
C THR A 74 -9.91 20.46 -1.91
N MET A 75 -9.44 21.30 -0.99
CA MET A 75 -8.04 21.42 -0.63
C MET A 75 -7.87 21.02 0.83
N LEU A 76 -7.04 20.03 1.07
CA LEU A 76 -6.57 19.71 2.42
C LEU A 76 -5.19 20.37 2.58
N ASP A 77 -4.99 21.13 3.63
CA ASP A 77 -3.76 21.86 3.90
C ASP A 77 -3.26 21.53 5.31
N THR A 78 -1.97 21.23 5.47
CA THR A 78 -1.36 20.96 6.78
C THR A 78 -1.59 22.07 7.80
N GLU A 79 -1.63 23.34 7.35
CA GLU A 79 -1.87 24.50 8.20
C GLU A 79 -3.26 24.47 8.86
N GLU A 80 -4.28 23.93 8.18
CA GLU A 80 -5.63 23.82 8.72
C GLU A 80 -5.74 22.82 9.89
N PHE A 81 -4.84 21.82 9.92
CA PHE A 81 -4.87 20.70 10.88
C PHE A 81 -3.75 20.75 11.90
N ASN A 82 -2.83 21.71 11.81
CA ASN A 82 -1.62 21.79 12.60
C ASN A 82 -0.78 20.48 12.51
N GLU A 83 -0.71 19.92 11.31
CA GLU A 83 0.07 18.72 11.00
C GLU A 83 1.34 19.10 10.24
N GLU A 84 2.41 18.36 10.43
CA GLU A 84 3.65 18.56 9.67
C GLU A 84 3.49 18.15 8.20
N SER A 85 2.72 17.09 7.97
CA SER A 85 2.47 16.51 6.67
C SER A 85 1.14 15.75 6.65
N LEU A 86 0.49 15.71 5.49
CA LEU A 86 -0.69 14.86 5.26
C LEU A 86 -0.31 13.44 4.82
N GLY A 87 0.95 13.21 4.54
CA GLY A 87 1.53 11.94 4.12
C GLY A 87 2.92 12.14 3.52
N TYR A 88 3.54 11.06 3.13
CA TYR A 88 4.93 11.05 2.67
C TYR A 88 5.08 10.17 1.44
N ILE A 89 5.89 10.59 0.50
CA ILE A 89 6.26 9.79 -0.66
C ILE A 89 7.70 9.31 -0.51
N ILE A 90 7.90 8.02 -0.74
CA ILE A 90 9.21 7.37 -0.69
C ILE A 90 9.34 6.35 -1.82
N SER A 91 10.56 6.04 -2.27
CA SER A 91 10.77 4.93 -3.19
C SER A 91 10.66 3.57 -2.46
N TYR A 92 10.20 2.55 -3.16
CA TYR A 92 10.17 1.18 -2.62
C TYR A 92 11.57 0.71 -2.20
N GLY A 93 12.59 0.99 -3.00
CA GLY A 93 13.97 0.62 -2.72
C GLY A 93 14.52 1.28 -1.46
N ASP A 94 14.31 2.60 -1.28
CA ASP A 94 14.73 3.30 -0.07
C ASP A 94 14.09 2.71 1.19
N LEU A 95 12.79 2.40 1.14
CA LEU A 95 12.10 1.79 2.28
C LEU A 95 12.63 0.38 2.57
N MET A 96 12.81 -0.43 1.53
CA MET A 96 13.31 -1.81 1.70
C MET A 96 14.72 -1.83 2.24
N GLY A 97 15.64 -1.00 1.71
CA GLY A 97 17.02 -0.90 2.20
C GLY A 97 17.07 -0.53 3.69
N ALA A 98 16.33 0.50 4.09
CA ALA A 98 16.30 0.92 5.50
C ALA A 98 15.72 -0.18 6.44
N LEU A 99 14.72 -0.94 5.99
CA LEU A 99 14.16 -2.06 6.75
C LEU A 99 15.14 -3.24 6.84
N GLN A 100 15.89 -3.53 5.78
CA GLN A 100 16.92 -4.59 5.77
C GLN A 100 18.06 -4.24 6.70
N GLU A 101 18.60 -3.01 6.63
CA GLU A 101 19.62 -2.51 7.54
C GLU A 101 19.19 -2.63 9.02
N GLU A 102 17.93 -2.32 9.34
CA GLU A 102 17.45 -2.47 10.73
C GLU A 102 17.38 -3.93 11.16
N VAL A 103 16.92 -4.84 10.29
CA VAL A 103 16.87 -6.27 10.60
C VAL A 103 18.26 -6.83 10.88
N GLU A 104 19.30 -6.40 10.15
CA GLU A 104 20.69 -6.83 10.35
C GLU A 104 21.24 -6.45 11.74
N CYS A 105 20.70 -5.40 12.35
CA CYS A 105 21.06 -4.99 13.71
C CYS A 105 20.39 -5.87 14.79
N ILE A 106 19.43 -6.75 14.44
CA ILE A 106 18.64 -7.52 15.40
C ILE A 106 19.15 -8.96 15.48
N ARG A 107 19.68 -9.38 16.64
CA ARG A 107 20.34 -10.68 16.81
C ARG A 107 19.45 -11.91 16.58
N ASN A 108 18.19 -11.83 16.97
CA ASN A 108 17.23 -12.94 16.89
C ASN A 108 16.33 -12.91 15.65
N VAL A 109 16.60 -12.02 14.68
CA VAL A 109 15.93 -11.99 13.38
C VAL A 109 16.97 -12.29 12.30
N LYS A 110 16.70 -13.26 11.44
CA LYS A 110 17.61 -13.64 10.34
C LYS A 110 16.87 -13.71 9.02
N ILE A 111 17.50 -13.25 7.94
CA ILE A 111 16.98 -13.35 6.57
C ILE A 111 17.80 -14.40 5.81
N SER A 112 17.11 -15.33 5.17
CA SER A 112 17.68 -16.24 4.18
C SER A 112 17.19 -15.83 2.79
N TYR A 113 18.04 -15.17 2.03
CA TYR A 113 17.79 -14.80 0.65
C TYR A 113 17.85 -16.00 -0.29
N GLU A 114 17.37 -15.87 -1.52
CA GLU A 114 17.34 -16.92 -2.54
C GLU A 114 16.73 -18.24 -2.02
N THR A 115 15.80 -18.10 -1.07
CA THR A 115 15.17 -19.23 -0.38
C THR A 115 13.66 -19.14 -0.53
N LYS A 116 13.08 -20.05 -1.30
CA LYS A 116 11.64 -20.15 -1.53
C LYS A 116 11.02 -21.21 -0.64
N VAL A 117 9.94 -20.88 0.06
CA VAL A 117 9.09 -21.86 0.73
C VAL A 117 8.17 -22.48 -0.33
N THR A 118 8.26 -23.80 -0.56
CA THR A 118 7.49 -24.51 -1.57
C THR A 118 6.38 -25.37 -0.98
N LYS A 119 6.49 -25.74 0.30
CA LYS A 119 5.53 -26.59 0.98
C LYS A 119 5.43 -26.23 2.45
N CYS A 120 4.22 -26.28 3.00
CA CYS A 120 3.92 -26.11 4.41
C CYS A 120 2.95 -27.21 4.85
N MET A 121 3.38 -28.06 5.78
CA MET A 121 2.60 -29.17 6.30
C MET A 121 2.38 -29.01 7.81
N ASP A 122 1.17 -29.26 8.26
CA ASP A 122 0.84 -29.34 9.68
C ASP A 122 1.28 -30.69 10.23
N GLU A 123 2.31 -30.68 11.07
CA GLU A 123 2.76 -31.87 11.83
C GLU A 123 2.80 -31.48 13.30
N LYS A 124 1.60 -31.41 13.91
CA LYS A 124 1.44 -30.98 15.31
C LYS A 124 2.51 -31.56 16.23
N PRO A 125 3.13 -30.75 17.10
CA PRO A 125 2.79 -29.40 17.46
C PRO A 125 3.42 -28.30 16.57
N SER A 126 4.10 -28.64 15.48
CA SER A 126 4.83 -27.70 14.64
C SER A 126 4.40 -27.77 13.16
N LEU A 127 4.75 -26.72 12.43
CA LEU A 127 4.63 -26.64 10.97
C LEU A 127 5.96 -27.03 10.34
N ASN A 128 5.94 -27.96 9.39
CA ASN A 128 7.10 -28.34 8.60
C ASN A 128 7.10 -27.61 7.26
N LEU A 129 8.09 -26.75 7.07
CA LEU A 129 8.32 -26.01 5.84
C LEU A 129 9.35 -26.73 4.96
N THR A 130 9.08 -26.82 3.67
CA THR A 130 10.07 -27.23 2.68
C THR A 130 10.64 -25.99 2.01
N LEU A 131 11.94 -25.80 2.15
CA LEU A 131 12.70 -24.66 1.64
C LEU A 131 13.48 -25.10 0.42
N GLN A 132 13.37 -24.38 -0.67
CA GLN A 132 14.12 -24.58 -1.91
C GLN A 132 15.09 -23.42 -2.11
N THR A 133 16.38 -23.75 -2.22
CA THR A 133 17.45 -22.85 -2.69
C THR A 133 17.90 -23.28 -4.08
N LYS A 134 18.79 -22.51 -4.76
CA LYS A 134 19.30 -22.87 -6.11
C LYS A 134 19.73 -24.35 -6.24
N ASN A 135 20.30 -24.93 -5.18
CA ASN A 135 20.95 -26.25 -5.27
C ASN A 135 20.46 -27.28 -4.23
N LYS A 136 19.61 -26.91 -3.29
CA LYS A 136 19.26 -27.78 -2.16
C LYS A 136 17.83 -27.57 -1.69
N THR A 137 17.22 -28.66 -1.27
CA THR A 137 15.97 -28.67 -0.52
C THR A 137 16.28 -28.94 0.95
N LYS A 138 15.72 -28.13 1.85
CA LYS A 138 15.86 -28.28 3.30
C LYS A 138 14.49 -28.29 3.96
N LYS A 139 14.38 -28.95 5.11
CA LYS A 139 13.21 -28.87 5.98
C LYS A 139 13.49 -27.88 7.12
N PHE A 140 12.47 -27.13 7.51
CA PHE A 140 12.52 -26.19 8.62
C PHE A 140 11.24 -26.33 9.46
N LYS A 141 11.39 -26.40 10.78
CA LYS A 141 10.25 -26.47 11.71
C LYS A 141 9.96 -25.10 12.31
N SER A 142 8.68 -24.76 12.37
CA SER A 142 8.21 -23.52 12.98
C SER A 142 6.92 -23.76 13.76
N GLU A 143 6.70 -23.04 14.84
CA GLU A 143 5.44 -23.04 15.59
C GLU A 143 4.41 -22.12 14.98
N PHE A 144 4.86 -21.08 14.27
CA PHE A 144 4.06 -20.04 13.69
C PHE A 144 4.62 -19.57 12.36
N VAL A 145 3.76 -19.33 11.38
CA VAL A 145 4.14 -18.87 10.05
C VAL A 145 3.35 -17.62 9.67
N VAL A 146 4.07 -16.59 9.20
CA VAL A 146 3.49 -15.38 8.63
C VAL A 146 3.79 -15.33 7.13
N LEU A 147 2.73 -15.33 6.34
CA LEU A 147 2.79 -15.17 4.90
C LEU A 147 2.77 -13.68 4.56
N ALA A 148 3.85 -13.17 3.99
CA ALA A 148 4.01 -11.76 3.61
C ALA A 148 4.64 -11.60 2.22
N ASP A 149 4.58 -12.64 1.40
CA ASP A 149 5.14 -12.77 0.05
C ASP A 149 4.36 -11.97 -1.02
N GLY A 150 3.20 -11.43 -0.65
CA GLY A 150 2.37 -10.63 -1.54
C GLY A 150 1.39 -11.43 -2.42
N SER A 151 1.49 -12.76 -2.50
CA SER A 151 0.65 -13.57 -3.37
C SER A 151 0.01 -14.79 -2.74
N THR A 152 0.65 -15.42 -1.77
CA THR A 152 0.29 -16.75 -1.20
C THR A 152 0.15 -17.87 -2.25
N GLU A 153 0.78 -17.71 -3.41
CA GLU A 153 0.69 -18.70 -4.50
C GLU A 153 1.89 -19.65 -4.47
N GLY A 154 1.62 -20.92 -4.81
CA GLY A 154 2.69 -21.91 -5.00
C GLY A 154 3.26 -22.53 -3.74
N ILE A 155 2.60 -22.43 -2.60
CA ILE A 155 2.97 -23.17 -1.37
C ILE A 155 2.02 -24.35 -1.23
N GLU A 156 2.54 -25.56 -1.46
CA GLU A 156 1.79 -26.80 -1.31
C GLU A 156 1.41 -27.06 0.15
N GLY A 157 0.23 -27.60 0.40
CA GLY A 157 -0.26 -27.93 1.75
C GLY A 157 -0.93 -26.78 2.49
N LEU A 158 -1.05 -25.61 1.88
CA LEU A 158 -1.83 -24.51 2.45
C LEU A 158 -3.29 -24.56 1.96
N GLU A 159 -4.21 -24.65 2.89
CA GLU A 159 -5.64 -24.47 2.61
C GLU A 159 -5.99 -22.98 2.65
N LEU A 160 -6.31 -22.43 1.47
CA LEU A 160 -6.61 -21.01 1.29
C LEU A 160 -8.00 -20.82 0.73
N ASN A 161 -8.81 -20.01 1.38
CA ASN A 161 -10.05 -19.50 0.80
C ASN A 161 -9.77 -18.16 0.13
N LYS A 162 -9.65 -18.17 -1.21
CA LYS A 162 -9.27 -17.01 -2.01
C LYS A 162 -10.45 -16.48 -2.80
N LYS A 163 -10.82 -15.22 -2.57
CA LYS A 163 -11.85 -14.49 -3.32
C LYS A 163 -11.18 -13.41 -4.15
N ILE A 164 -11.43 -13.42 -5.47
CA ILE A 164 -10.88 -12.43 -6.41
C ILE A 164 -12.05 -11.71 -7.07
N LYS A 165 -11.98 -10.37 -7.05
CA LYS A 165 -12.89 -9.48 -7.78
C LYS A 165 -12.09 -8.68 -8.80
N HIS A 166 -12.39 -8.86 -10.07
CA HIS A 166 -11.81 -8.08 -11.16
C HIS A 166 -12.63 -6.82 -11.39
N PHE A 167 -11.97 -5.69 -11.58
CA PHE A 167 -12.64 -4.41 -11.86
C PHE A 167 -12.73 -4.08 -13.34
N ASN A 168 -12.10 -4.86 -14.21
CA ASN A 168 -11.89 -4.55 -15.64
C ASN A 168 -11.22 -3.17 -15.85
N HIS A 169 -10.37 -2.79 -14.89
CA HIS A 169 -9.57 -1.59 -14.88
C HIS A 169 -8.10 -1.94 -14.73
N ALA A 170 -7.24 -1.06 -15.22
CA ALA A 170 -5.80 -1.09 -14.99
C ALA A 170 -5.29 0.26 -14.53
N ALA A 171 -4.06 0.32 -14.08
CA ALA A 171 -3.36 1.56 -13.80
C ALA A 171 -2.07 1.64 -14.58
N ILE A 172 -1.74 2.82 -15.11
CA ILE A 172 -0.40 3.20 -15.56
C ILE A 172 0.29 3.92 -14.41
N VAL A 173 1.53 3.53 -14.15
CA VAL A 173 2.43 4.21 -13.21
C VAL A 173 3.68 4.63 -13.95
N THR A 174 4.07 5.89 -13.78
CA THR A 174 5.31 6.47 -14.29
C THR A 174 5.67 7.70 -13.46
N LYS A 175 6.82 8.32 -13.73
CA LYS A 175 7.14 9.66 -13.23
C LYS A 175 7.02 10.64 -14.39
N VAL A 176 6.54 11.83 -14.09
CA VAL A 176 6.40 12.92 -15.05
C VAL A 176 6.99 14.21 -14.47
N LEU A 177 7.61 15.00 -15.35
CA LEU A 177 8.02 16.38 -15.08
C LEU A 177 6.94 17.31 -15.62
N SER A 178 6.60 18.34 -14.87
CA SER A 178 5.65 19.37 -15.29
C SER A 178 6.28 20.75 -15.23
N GLU A 179 5.78 21.66 -16.05
CA GLU A 179 6.21 23.06 -16.13
C GLU A 179 6.19 23.77 -14.77
N ILE A 180 5.14 23.51 -13.96
CA ILE A 180 5.02 24.06 -12.61
C ILE A 180 5.48 22.99 -11.61
N PRO A 181 6.50 23.28 -10.76
CA PRO A 181 6.97 22.39 -9.72
C PRO A 181 5.84 21.98 -8.76
N HIS A 182 5.90 20.78 -8.19
CA HIS A 182 4.83 20.21 -7.35
C HIS A 182 4.61 20.96 -6.02
N ARG A 183 5.55 21.73 -5.51
CA ARG A 183 5.45 22.50 -4.25
C ARG A 183 4.86 21.69 -3.08
N ASN A 184 5.17 20.39 -3.03
CA ASN A 184 4.63 19.44 -2.05
C ASN A 184 3.09 19.26 -2.08
N ILE A 185 2.46 19.53 -3.23
CA ILE A 185 1.03 19.33 -3.44
C ILE A 185 0.80 17.99 -4.14
N ALA A 186 -0.02 17.13 -3.55
CA ALA A 186 -0.57 15.97 -4.22
C ALA A 186 -1.90 16.34 -4.89
N TYR A 187 -2.15 15.77 -6.04
CA TYR A 187 -3.40 15.98 -6.78
C TYR A 187 -4.11 14.66 -7.00
N GLU A 188 -5.42 14.66 -6.77
CA GLU A 188 -6.34 13.59 -7.15
C GLU A 188 -7.41 14.19 -8.06
N ARG A 189 -7.40 13.81 -9.33
CA ARG A 189 -8.36 14.29 -10.30
C ARG A 189 -9.20 13.17 -10.85
N PHE A 190 -10.49 13.23 -10.57
CA PHE A 190 -11.45 12.26 -11.10
C PHE A 190 -11.88 12.66 -12.51
N THR A 191 -11.69 11.77 -13.46
CA THR A 191 -12.10 11.92 -14.87
C THR A 191 -13.18 10.91 -15.23
N SER A 192 -13.77 11.03 -16.42
CA SER A 192 -14.72 10.04 -16.95
C SER A 192 -14.09 8.64 -17.13
N ASN A 193 -12.79 8.58 -17.40
CA ASN A 193 -12.06 7.32 -17.58
C ASN A 193 -11.48 6.78 -16.29
N GLY A 194 -11.57 7.51 -15.18
CA GLY A 194 -11.03 7.12 -13.89
C GLY A 194 -10.13 8.18 -13.26
N PRO A 195 -9.59 7.92 -12.06
CA PRO A 195 -8.77 8.89 -11.35
C PRO A 195 -7.34 9.00 -11.91
N ILE A 196 -6.84 10.24 -11.87
CA ILE A 196 -5.43 10.60 -12.11
C ILE A 196 -4.88 11.13 -10.81
N ALA A 197 -3.90 10.45 -10.23
CA ALA A 197 -3.15 10.91 -9.06
C ALA A 197 -1.77 11.39 -9.49
N LEU A 198 -1.40 12.60 -9.07
CA LEU A 198 -0.04 13.13 -9.16
C LEU A 198 0.48 13.32 -7.73
N LEU A 199 1.51 12.56 -7.38
CA LEU A 199 2.10 12.57 -6.06
C LEU A 199 3.48 13.25 -6.12
N PRO A 200 3.76 14.27 -5.27
CA PRO A 200 5.04 14.96 -5.29
C PRO A 200 6.19 13.99 -5.02
N ASN A 201 7.21 14.00 -5.87
CA ASN A 201 8.36 13.14 -5.76
C ASN A 201 9.65 13.98 -5.77
N LYS A 202 10.81 13.33 -5.59
CA LYS A 202 12.12 13.99 -5.69
C LYS A 202 12.29 14.66 -7.06
N GLU A 203 13.21 15.64 -7.13
CA GLU A 203 13.62 16.30 -8.38
C GLU A 203 12.46 17.03 -9.10
N ASP A 204 11.53 17.60 -8.33
CA ASP A 204 10.34 18.29 -8.84
C ASP A 204 9.42 17.45 -9.77
N LYS A 205 9.67 16.14 -9.85
CA LYS A 205 8.81 15.22 -10.60
C LYS A 205 7.57 14.83 -9.80
N PHE A 206 6.52 14.46 -10.54
CA PHE A 206 5.39 13.76 -9.96
C PHE A 206 5.46 12.25 -10.22
N SER A 207 5.09 11.45 -9.24
CA SER A 207 4.69 10.07 -9.49
C SER A 207 3.24 10.08 -9.96
N LEU A 208 3.02 9.68 -11.20
CA LEU A 208 1.70 9.56 -11.83
C LEU A 208 1.14 8.15 -11.57
N VAL A 209 -0.11 8.09 -11.12
CA VAL A 209 -0.95 6.88 -11.15
C VAL A 209 -2.21 7.23 -11.93
N TRP A 210 -2.35 6.69 -13.14
CA TRP A 210 -3.51 6.91 -14.00
C TRP A 210 -4.32 5.63 -14.12
N THR A 211 -5.51 5.63 -13.57
CA THR A 211 -6.40 4.47 -13.53
C THR A 211 -7.51 4.62 -14.57
N GLY A 212 -7.89 3.54 -15.22
CA GLY A 212 -8.99 3.52 -16.18
C GLY A 212 -9.38 2.13 -16.65
N PRO A 213 -10.39 2.01 -17.54
CA PRO A 213 -10.74 0.75 -18.19
C PRO A 213 -9.53 0.10 -18.88
N LEU A 214 -9.45 -1.24 -18.87
CA LEU A 214 -8.32 -1.98 -19.43
C LEU A 214 -7.94 -1.49 -20.83
N LYS A 215 -8.90 -1.41 -21.75
CA LYS A 215 -8.66 -0.97 -23.12
C LYS A 215 -8.09 0.46 -23.18
N PHE A 216 -8.64 1.38 -22.41
CA PHE A 216 -8.15 2.76 -22.35
C PHE A 216 -6.68 2.82 -21.90
N ILE A 217 -6.33 2.06 -20.86
CA ILE A 217 -4.96 2.01 -20.33
C ILE A 217 -4.00 1.32 -21.31
N GLU A 218 -4.44 0.27 -22.01
CA GLU A 218 -3.66 -0.36 -23.08
C GLU A 218 -3.38 0.59 -24.24
N ASP A 219 -4.37 1.39 -24.65
CA ASP A 219 -4.21 2.36 -25.71
C ASP A 219 -3.27 3.50 -25.30
N LEU A 220 -3.39 4.03 -24.07
CA LEU A 220 -2.44 5.00 -23.51
C LEU A 220 -0.99 4.48 -23.48
N LYS A 221 -0.81 3.20 -23.16
CA LYS A 221 0.52 2.58 -23.08
C LYS A 221 1.22 2.51 -24.43
N LYS A 222 0.46 2.40 -25.54
CA LYS A 222 0.98 2.32 -26.91
C LYS A 222 1.39 3.69 -27.48
N LEU A 223 0.92 4.79 -26.90
CA LEU A 223 1.27 6.13 -27.37
C LEU A 223 2.79 6.38 -27.24
N ASN A 224 3.36 7.19 -28.12
CA ASN A 224 4.67 7.77 -27.86
C ASN A 224 4.61 8.75 -26.68
N ASP A 225 5.75 9.24 -26.23
CA ASP A 225 5.79 10.07 -25.02
C ASP A 225 5.09 11.42 -25.23
N GLU A 226 5.27 12.05 -26.37
CA GLU A 226 4.62 13.33 -26.72
C GLU A 226 3.09 13.21 -26.71
N CYS A 227 2.54 12.22 -27.41
CA CYS A 227 1.09 11.97 -27.42
C CYS A 227 0.55 11.59 -26.05
N PHE A 228 1.31 10.82 -25.25
CA PHE A 228 0.91 10.46 -23.89
C PHE A 228 0.86 11.69 -22.97
N LEU A 229 1.87 12.56 -23.02
CA LEU A 229 1.91 13.79 -22.22
C LEU A 229 0.80 14.77 -22.63
N SER A 230 0.53 14.89 -23.92
CA SER A 230 -0.60 15.69 -24.43
C SER A 230 -1.94 15.15 -23.92
N GLN A 231 -2.16 13.83 -23.99
CA GLN A 231 -3.39 13.19 -23.47
C GLN A 231 -3.52 13.34 -21.95
N LEU A 232 -2.38 13.29 -21.23
CA LEU A 232 -2.34 13.53 -19.80
C LEU A 232 -2.75 14.98 -19.48
N HIS A 233 -2.18 15.94 -20.20
CA HIS A 233 -2.50 17.36 -20.02
C HIS A 233 -3.98 17.65 -20.30
N GLU A 234 -4.52 17.13 -21.40
CA GLU A 234 -5.94 17.26 -21.75
C GLU A 234 -6.86 16.71 -20.64
N SER A 235 -6.51 15.55 -20.08
CA SER A 235 -7.30 14.89 -19.03
C SER A 235 -7.13 15.55 -17.67
N PHE A 236 -5.92 16.06 -17.36
CA PHE A 236 -5.60 16.65 -16.06
C PHE A 236 -5.90 18.15 -16.02
N GLY A 237 -5.65 18.90 -17.12
CA GLY A 237 -5.83 20.36 -17.24
C GLY A 237 -4.63 21.14 -16.68
N ASP A 238 -4.71 22.48 -16.72
CA ASP A 238 -3.60 23.43 -16.59
C ASP A 238 -3.02 23.65 -15.18
N ARG A 239 -3.42 22.86 -14.18
CA ARG A 239 -3.06 23.10 -12.76
C ARG A 239 -1.57 23.03 -12.46
N VAL A 240 -0.86 22.25 -13.25
CA VAL A 240 0.60 22.06 -13.15
C VAL A 240 1.33 22.51 -14.41
N GLY A 241 0.63 23.27 -15.29
CA GLY A 241 1.13 23.62 -16.62
C GLY A 241 1.19 22.39 -17.54
N SER A 242 2.01 22.48 -18.57
CA SER A 242 2.26 21.38 -19.50
C SER A 242 3.10 20.28 -18.83
N PHE A 243 3.04 19.05 -19.37
CA PHE A 243 3.93 17.97 -18.99
C PHE A 243 5.07 17.87 -20.01
N GLU A 244 6.31 17.83 -19.52
CA GLU A 244 7.52 17.95 -20.36
C GLU A 244 8.20 16.61 -20.60
N GLU A 245 8.24 15.74 -19.57
CA GLU A 245 8.92 14.45 -19.62
C GLU A 245 8.11 13.36 -18.93
N CYS A 246 8.25 12.12 -19.41
CA CYS A 246 7.80 10.94 -18.69
C CYS A 246 8.86 9.84 -18.70
N GLU A 247 8.95 9.10 -17.58
CA GLU A 247 9.77 7.90 -17.49
C GLU A 247 9.03 6.69 -18.09
N LYS A 248 9.67 5.52 -18.07
CA LYS A 248 9.06 4.27 -18.55
C LYS A 248 7.70 4.02 -17.88
N ARG A 249 6.69 3.82 -18.70
CA ARG A 249 5.32 3.54 -18.27
C ARG A 249 5.15 2.06 -17.97
N ILE A 250 4.72 1.75 -16.75
CA ILE A 250 4.39 0.39 -16.31
C ILE A 250 2.88 0.32 -16.10
N SER A 251 2.23 -0.74 -16.55
CA SER A 251 0.80 -0.95 -16.32
C SER A 251 0.55 -2.28 -15.62
N PHE A 252 -0.48 -2.32 -14.80
CA PHE A 252 -0.93 -3.51 -14.10
C PHE A 252 -2.45 -3.51 -13.93
N ASP A 253 -3.03 -4.70 -14.03
CA ASP A 253 -4.46 -4.90 -13.86
C ASP A 253 -4.88 -4.70 -12.42
N LEU A 254 -6.04 -4.10 -12.22
CA LEU A 254 -6.60 -3.85 -10.90
C LEU A 254 -7.54 -4.98 -10.52
N LYS A 255 -7.15 -5.69 -9.48
CA LYS A 255 -7.95 -6.73 -8.86
C LYS A 255 -7.98 -6.54 -7.34
N GLN A 256 -9.08 -6.87 -6.75
CA GLN A 256 -9.21 -7.01 -5.32
C GLN A 256 -9.10 -8.49 -4.98
N THR A 257 -8.17 -8.85 -4.14
CA THR A 257 -8.02 -10.21 -3.66
C THR A 257 -8.24 -10.22 -2.15
N HIS A 258 -8.92 -11.22 -1.68
CA HIS A 258 -9.03 -11.55 -0.26
C HIS A 258 -8.64 -13.00 -0.06
N VAL A 259 -7.69 -13.23 0.83
CA VAL A 259 -7.19 -14.55 1.19
C VAL A 259 -7.40 -14.79 2.67
N GLU A 260 -8.07 -15.86 3.00
CA GLU A 260 -8.23 -16.38 4.33
C GLU A 260 -7.47 -17.69 4.45
N VAL A 261 -6.54 -17.74 5.40
CA VAL A 261 -5.75 -18.95 5.66
C VAL A 261 -6.53 -19.80 6.66
N MET A 262 -6.90 -21.03 6.26
CA MET A 262 -7.70 -21.96 7.03
C MET A 262 -6.85 -22.78 8.02
N HIS A 263 -5.85 -22.16 8.63
CA HIS A 263 -4.95 -22.80 9.60
C HIS A 263 -4.77 -21.94 10.84
N SER A 264 -4.75 -22.57 12.03
CA SER A 264 -4.68 -21.82 13.32
C SER A 264 -3.34 -21.12 13.52
N ASN A 265 -2.23 -21.70 13.11
CA ASN A 265 -0.89 -21.17 13.35
C ASN A 265 -0.28 -20.47 12.13
N ILE A 266 -1.09 -20.12 11.13
CA ILE A 266 -0.64 -19.40 9.93
C ILE A 266 -1.47 -18.14 9.74
N VAL A 267 -0.81 -17.01 9.49
CA VAL A 267 -1.43 -15.71 9.22
C VAL A 267 -0.89 -15.12 7.94
N ALA A 268 -1.75 -14.55 7.11
CA ALA A 268 -1.35 -13.75 5.96
C ALA A 268 -1.42 -12.24 6.30
N LEU A 269 -0.41 -11.47 5.92
CA LEU A 269 -0.31 -10.02 6.13
C LEU A 269 -0.14 -9.27 4.81
N GLY A 270 -0.62 -8.03 4.78
CA GLY A 270 -0.49 -7.15 3.62
C GLY A 270 -1.12 -7.76 2.36
N ASN A 271 -0.42 -7.66 1.22
CA ASN A 271 -0.93 -8.18 -0.06
C ASN A 271 -1.14 -9.70 -0.08
N ALA A 272 -0.46 -10.46 0.77
CA ALA A 272 -0.71 -11.89 0.93
C ALA A 272 -2.10 -12.17 1.52
N SER A 273 -2.61 -11.27 2.37
CA SER A 273 -3.96 -11.35 2.95
C SER A 273 -5.01 -10.66 2.05
N GLN A 274 -4.65 -9.50 1.48
CA GLN A 274 -5.59 -8.73 0.66
C GLN A 274 -4.87 -7.76 -0.27
N THR A 275 -5.38 -7.64 -1.50
CA THR A 275 -5.03 -6.54 -2.38
C THR A 275 -6.23 -5.62 -2.54
N MET A 276 -6.00 -4.33 -2.68
CA MET A 276 -7.04 -3.31 -2.81
C MET A 276 -6.81 -2.48 -4.07
N HIS A 277 -7.85 -1.81 -4.51
CA HIS A 277 -7.73 -0.80 -5.55
C HIS A 277 -6.76 0.30 -5.07
N PRO A 278 -5.84 0.80 -5.92
CA PRO A 278 -4.78 1.75 -5.52
C PRO A 278 -5.29 3.15 -5.15
N VAL A 279 -6.60 3.40 -5.19
CA VAL A 279 -7.18 4.67 -4.76
C VAL A 279 -6.73 5.01 -3.34
N ALA A 280 -6.20 6.20 -3.18
CA ALA A 280 -5.70 6.77 -1.92
C ALA A 280 -4.52 6.02 -1.27
N GLY A 281 -3.78 5.16 -1.99
CA GLY A 281 -2.54 4.52 -1.49
C GLY A 281 -2.70 3.66 -0.23
N GLN A 282 -3.89 3.12 0.05
CA GLN A 282 -4.21 2.46 1.32
C GLN A 282 -3.61 1.06 1.49
N GLY A 283 -3.22 0.38 0.40
CA GLY A 283 -2.79 -1.03 0.46
C GLY A 283 -1.59 -1.27 1.39
N LEU A 284 -0.52 -0.51 1.21
CA LEU A 284 0.69 -0.62 2.02
C LEU A 284 0.44 -0.20 3.48
N ASN A 285 -0.24 0.93 3.67
CA ASN A 285 -0.55 1.47 5.00
C ASN A 285 -1.41 0.49 5.84
N THR A 286 -2.36 -0.18 5.19
CA THR A 286 -3.13 -1.26 5.83
C THR A 286 -2.23 -2.43 6.20
N GLY A 287 -1.27 -2.82 5.33
CA GLY A 287 -0.31 -3.87 5.63
C GLY A 287 0.60 -3.55 6.82
N PHE A 288 1.01 -2.28 6.99
CA PHE A 288 1.77 -1.83 8.16
C PHE A 288 0.93 -1.96 9.43
N LYS A 289 -0.32 -1.50 9.38
CA LYS A 289 -1.27 -1.63 10.49
C LYS A 289 -1.56 -3.09 10.86
N ASP A 290 -1.64 -3.99 9.85
CA ASP A 290 -1.80 -5.42 10.08
C ASP A 290 -0.61 -6.00 10.85
N ALA A 291 0.61 -5.69 10.41
CA ALA A 291 1.84 -6.13 11.07
C ALA A 291 1.93 -5.60 12.51
N TYR A 292 1.60 -4.33 12.70
CA TYR A 292 1.59 -3.68 14.01
C TYR A 292 0.59 -4.33 14.97
N LYS A 293 -0.66 -4.51 14.56
CA LYS A 293 -1.70 -5.12 15.41
C LYS A 293 -1.38 -6.57 15.79
N LEU A 294 -0.87 -7.36 14.83
CA LEU A 294 -0.47 -8.73 15.13
C LEU A 294 0.68 -8.76 16.14
N SER A 295 1.68 -7.90 15.97
CA SER A 295 2.81 -7.82 16.89
C SER A 295 2.39 -7.34 18.30
N GLN A 296 1.43 -6.41 18.40
CA GLN A 296 0.86 -6.01 19.69
C GLN A 296 0.15 -7.17 20.37
N SER A 297 -0.75 -7.88 19.68
CA SER A 297 -1.44 -9.05 20.26
C SER A 297 -0.46 -10.09 20.78
N LEU A 298 0.63 -10.35 20.05
CA LEU A 298 1.68 -11.27 20.51
C LEU A 298 2.43 -10.74 21.73
N ARG A 299 2.68 -9.43 21.83
CA ARG A 299 3.39 -8.81 22.95
C ARG A 299 2.58 -8.84 24.24
N ASP A 300 1.31 -8.48 24.14
CA ASP A 300 0.47 -8.23 25.29
C ASP A 300 -0.09 -9.54 25.88
N ASP A 301 -0.41 -10.51 25.04
CA ASP A 301 -1.21 -11.66 25.42
C ASP A 301 -0.47 -13.03 25.34
N LEU A 302 0.76 -13.11 24.80
CA LEU A 302 1.46 -14.39 24.60
C LEU A 302 1.71 -15.16 25.90
N ASN A 303 1.83 -14.45 27.02
CA ASN A 303 2.01 -15.06 28.34
C ASN A 303 0.69 -15.51 29.00
N THR A 304 -0.45 -15.07 28.49
CA THR A 304 -1.78 -15.32 29.10
C THR A 304 -2.68 -16.20 28.25
N LYS A 305 -2.45 -16.22 26.93
CA LYS A 305 -3.23 -16.98 25.97
C LYS A 305 -2.31 -17.91 25.16
N ASN A 306 -2.86 -19.02 24.66
CA ASN A 306 -2.14 -19.82 23.70
C ASN A 306 -2.10 -19.12 22.32
N LEU A 307 -1.12 -19.46 21.52
CA LEU A 307 -0.87 -18.84 20.21
C LEU A 307 -2.06 -18.96 19.25
N GLU A 308 -2.75 -20.07 19.25
CA GLU A 308 -3.93 -20.32 18.41
C GLU A 308 -5.07 -19.34 18.73
N THR A 309 -5.37 -19.13 20.02
CA THR A 309 -6.38 -18.17 20.45
C THR A 309 -6.01 -16.75 20.04
N LEU A 310 -4.74 -16.34 20.23
CA LEU A 310 -4.25 -15.02 19.80
C LEU A 310 -4.45 -14.78 18.32
N ILE A 311 -4.08 -15.76 17.52
CA ILE A 311 -4.20 -15.68 16.05
C ILE A 311 -5.68 -15.58 15.64
N ASN A 312 -6.56 -16.34 16.28
CA ASN A 312 -8.00 -16.30 16.00
C ASN A 312 -8.61 -14.95 16.41
N ASP A 313 -8.26 -14.42 17.58
CA ASP A 313 -8.70 -13.09 18.03
C ASP A 313 -8.24 -12.00 17.04
N TYR A 314 -6.98 -12.05 16.61
CA TYR A 314 -6.44 -11.15 15.60
C TYR A 314 -7.23 -11.27 14.29
N LYS A 315 -7.42 -12.48 13.75
CA LYS A 315 -8.16 -12.71 12.51
C LYS A 315 -9.58 -12.12 12.59
N GLN A 316 -10.29 -12.34 13.68
CA GLN A 316 -11.65 -11.81 13.90
C GLN A 316 -11.67 -10.28 13.98
N SER A 317 -10.73 -9.68 14.69
CA SER A 317 -10.63 -8.21 14.80
C SER A 317 -10.44 -7.56 13.43
N ARG A 318 -9.64 -8.21 12.55
CA ARG A 318 -9.37 -7.70 11.19
C ARG A 318 -10.55 -7.82 10.24
N VAL A 319 -11.47 -8.78 10.43
CA VAL A 319 -12.66 -8.95 9.58
C VAL A 319 -13.53 -7.69 9.57
N SER A 320 -13.82 -7.12 10.73
CA SER A 320 -14.65 -5.92 10.87
C SER A 320 -13.99 -4.68 10.23
N GLU A 321 -12.72 -4.46 10.52
CA GLU A 321 -11.97 -3.31 10.01
C GLU A 321 -11.79 -3.40 8.48
N ARG A 322 -11.48 -4.59 7.98
CA ARG A 322 -11.37 -4.88 6.56
C ARG A 322 -12.66 -4.58 5.81
N LYS A 323 -13.82 -5.02 6.33
CA LYS A 323 -15.13 -4.71 5.72
C LYS A 323 -15.36 -3.20 5.60
N LYS A 324 -14.96 -2.42 6.60
CA LYS A 324 -15.08 -0.94 6.57
C LYS A 324 -14.20 -0.32 5.49
N ILE A 325 -12.93 -0.73 5.41
CA ILE A 325 -11.97 -0.21 4.41
C ILE A 325 -12.41 -0.58 2.99
N LEU A 326 -12.76 -1.85 2.76
CA LEU A 326 -13.21 -2.33 1.46
C LEU A 326 -14.51 -1.64 1.03
N GLY A 327 -15.48 -1.50 1.93
CA GLY A 327 -16.73 -0.76 1.67
C GLY A 327 -16.49 0.70 1.32
N PHE A 328 -15.57 1.36 2.01
CA PHE A 328 -15.19 2.74 1.71
C PHE A 328 -14.51 2.87 0.33
N THR A 329 -13.54 1.99 0.05
CA THR A 329 -12.86 1.96 -1.27
C THR A 329 -13.83 1.66 -2.40
N GLU A 330 -14.76 0.71 -2.21
CA GLU A 330 -15.79 0.38 -3.21
C GLU A 330 -16.77 1.52 -3.42
N LEU A 331 -17.17 2.23 -2.35
CA LEU A 331 -17.99 3.44 -2.44
C LEU A 331 -17.27 4.52 -3.26
N LEU A 332 -15.98 4.77 -2.98
CA LEU A 332 -15.18 5.71 -3.77
C LEU A 332 -15.14 5.31 -5.24
N VAL A 333 -14.74 4.07 -5.56
CA VAL A 333 -14.66 3.60 -6.94
C VAL A 333 -16.02 3.73 -7.64
N LYS A 334 -17.11 3.25 -7.05
CA LYS A 334 -18.47 3.34 -7.62
C LYS A 334 -18.93 4.77 -7.78
N SER A 335 -18.64 5.62 -6.80
CA SER A 335 -19.04 7.04 -6.83
C SER A 335 -18.32 7.80 -7.93
N PHE A 336 -17.07 7.44 -8.25
CA PHE A 336 -16.25 8.16 -9.22
C PHE A 336 -16.21 7.53 -10.62
N SER A 337 -16.63 6.27 -10.78
CA SER A 337 -16.71 5.59 -12.08
C SER A 337 -18.09 5.70 -12.74
N ASN A 338 -19.07 6.41 -12.13
CA ASN A 338 -20.43 6.47 -12.65
C ASN A 338 -20.69 7.83 -13.32
N ASP A 339 -20.92 7.81 -14.64
CA ASP A 339 -21.08 9.00 -15.49
C ASP A 339 -22.52 9.60 -15.54
N LEU A 340 -23.45 9.06 -14.73
CA LEU A 340 -24.80 9.62 -14.68
C LEU A 340 -24.77 11.09 -14.22
N VAL A 341 -25.43 11.96 -14.96
CA VAL A 341 -25.41 13.43 -14.77
C VAL A 341 -25.76 13.85 -13.33
N GLY A 342 -26.67 13.14 -12.67
CA GLY A 342 -27.03 13.39 -11.28
C GLY A 342 -25.90 13.11 -10.30
N PHE A 343 -25.11 12.06 -10.52
CA PHE A 343 -23.96 11.71 -9.69
C PHE A 343 -22.79 12.68 -9.83
N LYS A 344 -22.56 13.25 -11.02
CA LYS A 344 -21.54 14.32 -11.21
C LYS A 344 -21.82 15.55 -10.35
N LYS A 345 -23.07 16.01 -10.34
CA LYS A 345 -23.48 17.15 -9.50
C LYS A 345 -23.40 16.80 -8.01
N ALA A 346 -23.90 15.64 -7.60
CA ALA A 346 -23.84 15.20 -6.20
C ALA A 346 -22.41 15.12 -5.66
N ARG A 347 -21.45 14.61 -6.45
CA ARG A 347 -20.02 14.62 -6.10
C ARG A 347 -19.45 16.02 -5.95
N GLY A 348 -19.79 16.92 -6.90
CA GLY A 348 -19.38 18.32 -6.80
C GLY A 348 -19.85 18.97 -5.50
N TYR A 349 -21.12 18.76 -5.12
CA TYR A 349 -21.65 19.22 -3.83
C TYR A 349 -20.94 18.54 -2.64
N ALA A 350 -20.68 17.23 -2.70
CA ALA A 350 -19.98 16.52 -1.63
C ALA A 350 -18.54 17.03 -1.41
N LEU A 351 -17.79 17.28 -2.49
CA LEU A 351 -16.46 17.89 -2.42
C LEU A 351 -16.51 19.31 -1.86
N THR A 352 -17.47 20.10 -2.29
CA THR A 352 -17.65 21.46 -1.77
C THR A 352 -18.05 21.45 -0.30
N LEU A 353 -18.95 20.54 0.12
CA LEU A 353 -19.33 20.38 1.52
C LEU A 353 -18.13 19.94 2.38
N LEU A 354 -17.32 19.02 1.87
CA LEU A 354 -16.08 18.62 2.53
C LEU A 354 -15.12 19.81 2.65
N ASP A 355 -15.03 20.66 1.63
CA ASP A 355 -14.14 21.83 1.65
C ASP A 355 -14.57 22.89 2.68
N ILE A 356 -15.88 23.14 2.81
CA ILE A 356 -16.44 24.18 3.69
C ILE A 356 -16.54 23.69 5.15
N SER A 357 -16.82 22.40 5.38
CA SER A 357 -17.08 21.88 6.72
C SER A 357 -15.81 21.42 7.42
N ARG A 358 -15.21 22.29 8.24
CA ARG A 358 -14.01 21.98 9.02
C ARG A 358 -14.09 20.69 9.85
N PRO A 359 -15.21 20.38 10.58
CA PRO A 359 -15.29 19.13 11.34
C PRO A 359 -15.28 17.88 10.44
N ILE A 360 -15.97 17.89 9.31
CA ILE A 360 -15.99 16.77 8.36
C ILE A 360 -14.59 16.59 7.77
N LYS A 361 -13.94 17.69 7.38
CA LYS A 361 -12.59 17.72 6.84
C LYS A 361 -11.57 17.15 7.84
N GLN A 362 -11.64 17.55 9.10
CA GLN A 362 -10.79 17.00 10.18
C GLN A 362 -11.00 15.51 10.39
N SER A 363 -12.25 15.05 10.48
CA SER A 363 -12.56 13.63 10.61
C SER A 363 -12.04 12.82 9.41
N PHE A 364 -12.20 13.35 8.21
CA PHE A 364 -11.68 12.72 6.99
C PHE A 364 -10.16 12.60 7.01
N VAL A 365 -9.44 13.69 7.35
CA VAL A 365 -7.97 13.69 7.44
C VAL A 365 -7.49 12.72 8.51
N ARG A 366 -8.08 12.69 9.71
CA ARG A 366 -7.72 11.71 10.76
C ARG A 366 -7.88 10.28 10.27
N LYS A 367 -9.01 9.99 9.62
CA LYS A 367 -9.28 8.65 9.09
C LYS A 367 -8.27 8.23 8.01
N MET A 368 -7.90 9.16 7.12
CA MET A 368 -6.92 8.90 6.07
C MET A 368 -5.49 8.79 6.61
N SER A 369 -5.12 9.61 7.60
CA SER A 369 -3.78 9.68 8.15
C SER A 369 -3.49 8.57 9.15
N TYR A 370 -4.45 8.22 10.00
CA TYR A 370 -4.25 7.27 11.11
C TYR A 370 -5.14 6.03 11.03
N GLY A 371 -6.15 6.03 10.16
CA GLY A 371 -7.11 4.93 10.01
C GLY A 371 -8.08 4.81 11.19
N GLU A 372 -8.41 5.93 11.87
CA GLU A 372 -9.31 6.03 13.01
C GLU A 372 -10.69 6.56 12.61
#